data_d190fa882306d730b4e9669fceb0fabe
#
_entry.id   d190fa882306d730b4e9669fceb0fabe
#
_cell.length_a   1.000
_cell.length_b   1.000
_cell.length_c   1.000
_cell.angle_alpha   90.00
_cell.angle_beta   90.00
_cell.angle_gamma   90.00
#
_symmetry.space_group_name_H-M   'P 1'
#
loop_
_entity.id
_entity.type
_entity.pdbx_description
1 polymer ?
#
loop_
_entity_poly.entity_id
_entity_poly.type
_entity_poly.pdbx_seq_one_letter_code
_entity_poly.pdbx_strand_id
1 'polypeptide(L)'
;MPTVLIIGAGLTGCTLAHRMAHEGVKSVLLERAEVPGGLIRSEHMEGVLYEPHGSHIFHTEDEEVWKLANSMTPFRPYRHRVDIVIEGKILNWPILVSDIEAQSRSDEILRELEERKGIDTEERANAADFEEWCLELMGPILYERYIKPYTEKQWGRPARELSASWAPRRVQVRWDNDPYLFPDPFQGWPAGPNGYTDLVDGLLDDELVEVRTGVDVTLESVEGHASSVDAQAIVLTCPLDVFAGGRFGALEWRGIIVRSFHVPHVEYGQGAMVVNYPGFEYPFIRIHEAKHASGQKCEGTVLGIEFTNAPSRYYPIETEHNRALNTTYQNFLRSEIGEERTFFAGRLANYVYIDMDDCMRQALDAAEDVLEAVGLRA
;
A
#
# COMPACT_ATOMS: atom_id res chain seq x y z
N MET A 1 -8.32 7.50 33.01
CA MET A 1 -8.17 6.60 31.84
C MET A 1 -7.15 7.30 30.94
N PRO A 2 -6.06 6.62 30.56
CA PRO A 2 -5.10 7.22 29.65
C PRO A 2 -5.75 7.52 28.30
N THR A 3 -5.28 8.59 27.64
CA THR A 3 -5.76 9.02 26.33
C THR A 3 -4.58 9.13 25.38
N VAL A 4 -4.73 8.62 24.17
CA VAL A 4 -3.76 8.69 23.07
C VAL A 4 -4.33 9.58 21.96
N LEU A 5 -3.54 10.52 21.48
CA LEU A 5 -3.86 11.33 20.31
C LEU A 5 -3.19 10.73 19.07
N ILE A 6 -3.97 10.41 18.06
CA ILE A 6 -3.50 9.80 16.81
C ILE A 6 -3.72 10.79 15.66
N ILE A 7 -2.67 11.15 14.94
CA ILE A 7 -2.73 12.07 13.79
C ILE A 7 -2.77 11.25 12.50
N GLY A 8 -3.96 11.20 11.90
CA GLY A 8 -4.30 10.43 10.70
C GLY A 8 -5.17 9.21 11.02
N ALA A 9 -6.33 9.10 10.34
CA ALA A 9 -7.26 7.99 10.42
C ALA A 9 -7.19 7.10 9.15
N GLY A 10 -5.98 6.83 8.66
CA GLY A 10 -5.72 5.76 7.69
C GLY A 10 -5.70 4.39 8.38
N LEU A 11 -5.45 3.30 7.63
CA LEU A 11 -5.46 1.94 8.15
C LEU A 11 -4.61 1.78 9.42
N THR A 12 -3.38 2.32 9.43
CA THR A 12 -2.48 2.27 10.59
C THR A 12 -3.09 2.94 11.82
N GLY A 13 -3.61 4.18 11.67
CA GLY A 13 -4.22 4.92 12.78
C GLY A 13 -5.47 4.23 13.33
N CYS A 14 -6.32 3.70 12.44
CA CYS A 14 -7.53 2.95 12.83
C CYS A 14 -7.17 1.64 13.56
N THR A 15 -6.19 0.89 13.07
CA THR A 15 -5.72 -0.34 13.71
C THR A 15 -5.14 -0.07 15.11
N LEU A 16 -4.33 0.98 15.23
CA LEU A 16 -3.75 1.39 16.51
C LEU A 16 -4.86 1.80 17.50
N ALA A 17 -5.84 2.59 17.07
CA ALA A 17 -6.97 3.00 17.91
C ALA A 17 -7.79 1.78 18.41
N HIS A 18 -8.06 0.83 17.52
CA HIS A 18 -8.71 -0.44 17.89
C HIS A 18 -7.91 -1.19 18.96
N ARG A 19 -6.58 -1.32 18.77
CA ARG A 19 -5.72 -2.00 19.76
C ARG A 19 -5.70 -1.26 21.09
N MET A 20 -5.66 0.06 21.10
CA MET A 20 -5.74 0.88 22.32
C MET A 20 -7.07 0.65 23.05
N ALA A 21 -8.20 0.69 22.35
CA ALA A 21 -9.51 0.45 22.93
C ALA A 21 -9.62 -0.92 23.59
N HIS A 22 -9.09 -1.96 22.93
CA HIS A 22 -9.04 -3.33 23.49
C HIS A 22 -8.27 -3.42 24.81
N GLU A 23 -7.27 -2.54 25.02
CA GLU A 23 -6.50 -2.43 26.28
C GLU A 23 -7.11 -1.39 27.25
N GLY A 24 -8.30 -0.87 26.98
CA GLY A 24 -8.98 0.10 27.83
C GLY A 24 -8.40 1.52 27.78
N VAL A 25 -7.72 1.89 26.70
CA VAL A 25 -7.14 3.21 26.46
C VAL A 25 -8.02 3.99 25.51
N LYS A 26 -8.38 5.23 25.87
CA LYS A 26 -9.12 6.12 24.98
C LYS A 26 -8.20 6.59 23.85
N SER A 27 -8.70 6.58 22.61
CA SER A 27 -8.04 7.15 21.43
C SER A 27 -8.84 8.29 20.83
N VAL A 28 -8.16 9.40 20.48
CA VAL A 28 -8.75 10.48 19.70
C VAL A 28 -7.96 10.57 18.40
N LEU A 29 -8.63 10.26 17.28
CA LEU A 29 -8.04 10.37 15.95
C LEU A 29 -8.41 11.71 15.33
N LEU A 30 -7.41 12.42 14.80
CA LEU A 30 -7.63 13.65 14.03
C LEU A 30 -7.27 13.37 12.57
N GLU A 31 -8.26 13.50 11.69
CA GLU A 31 -8.13 13.22 10.26
C GLU A 31 -8.41 14.48 9.44
N ARG A 32 -7.52 14.78 8.52
CA ARG A 32 -7.62 15.94 7.62
C ARG A 32 -8.77 15.81 6.62
N ALA A 33 -9.01 14.59 6.12
CA ALA A 33 -10.11 14.34 5.20
C ALA A 33 -11.46 14.36 5.92
N GLU A 34 -12.54 14.50 5.15
CA GLU A 34 -13.92 14.48 5.68
C GLU A 34 -14.37 13.06 6.11
N VAL A 35 -13.62 12.03 5.74
CA VAL A 35 -13.92 10.63 6.07
C VAL A 35 -12.63 9.87 6.43
N PRO A 36 -12.69 8.91 7.38
CA PRO A 36 -11.55 8.06 7.73
C PRO A 36 -11.27 7.01 6.65
N GLY A 37 -10.20 6.23 6.83
CA GLY A 37 -9.80 5.11 5.97
C GLY A 37 -8.64 5.43 5.02
N GLY A 38 -8.32 6.72 4.83
CA GLY A 38 -7.18 7.10 4.00
C GLY A 38 -7.28 6.52 2.57
N LEU A 39 -6.22 5.84 2.12
CA LEU A 39 -6.15 5.34 0.73
C LEU A 39 -6.91 4.03 0.49
N ILE A 40 -7.30 3.29 1.54
CA ILE A 40 -7.91 1.97 1.36
C ILE A 40 -9.44 1.99 1.21
N ARG A 41 -10.09 3.10 1.49
CA ARG A 41 -11.55 3.13 1.48
C ARG A 41 -12.13 2.79 0.10
N SER A 42 -13.28 2.12 0.13
CA SER A 42 -14.09 1.84 -1.05
C SER A 42 -15.28 2.79 -1.13
N GLU A 43 -15.78 3.01 -2.32
CA GLU A 43 -16.94 3.88 -2.60
C GLU A 43 -17.90 3.20 -3.60
N HIS A 44 -19.07 3.81 -3.82
CA HIS A 44 -20.03 3.32 -4.81
C HIS A 44 -20.23 4.34 -5.94
N MET A 45 -20.29 3.84 -7.18
CA MET A 45 -20.67 4.59 -8.36
C MET A 45 -21.78 3.82 -9.10
N GLU A 46 -22.96 4.43 -9.24
CA GLU A 46 -24.14 3.78 -9.83
C GLU A 46 -24.45 2.40 -9.21
N GLY A 47 -24.23 2.26 -7.90
CA GLY A 47 -24.45 1.01 -7.15
C GLY A 47 -23.33 -0.03 -7.28
N VAL A 48 -22.30 0.25 -8.05
CA VAL A 48 -21.12 -0.62 -8.17
C VAL A 48 -20.03 -0.18 -7.20
N LEU A 49 -19.54 -1.11 -6.41
CA LEU A 49 -18.46 -0.88 -5.45
C LEU A 49 -17.12 -0.74 -6.19
N TYR A 50 -16.35 0.30 -5.87
CA TYR A 50 -15.06 0.57 -6.50
C TYR A 50 -14.05 1.18 -5.51
N GLU A 51 -12.81 1.30 -5.92
CA GLU A 51 -11.70 1.82 -5.13
C GLU A 51 -11.16 3.12 -5.76
N PRO A 52 -11.46 4.30 -5.16
CA PRO A 52 -11.11 5.59 -5.74
C PRO A 52 -9.61 5.93 -5.68
N HIS A 53 -8.84 5.19 -4.88
CA HIS A 53 -7.43 5.46 -4.62
C HIS A 53 -6.46 4.40 -5.18
N GLY A 54 -6.92 3.55 -6.08
CA GLY A 54 -6.15 2.44 -6.63
C GLY A 54 -6.60 1.10 -6.06
N SER A 55 -6.18 0.01 -6.72
CA SER A 55 -6.60 -1.34 -6.34
C SER A 55 -5.89 -1.82 -5.09
N HIS A 56 -6.63 -2.46 -4.20
CA HIS A 56 -6.12 -3.08 -2.99
C HIS A 56 -6.55 -4.54 -2.90
N ILE A 57 -5.63 -5.39 -2.50
CA ILE A 57 -5.87 -6.78 -2.10
C ILE A 57 -5.23 -6.98 -0.75
N PHE A 58 -5.99 -7.50 0.19
CA PHE A 58 -5.44 -7.91 1.46
C PHE A 58 -4.80 -9.28 1.31
N HIS A 59 -3.51 -9.36 1.57
CA HIS A 59 -2.74 -10.60 1.56
C HIS A 59 -1.71 -10.55 2.68
N THR A 60 -1.43 -11.68 3.29
CA THR A 60 -0.47 -11.76 4.40
C THR A 60 -0.05 -13.19 4.69
N GLU A 61 1.12 -13.37 5.29
CA GLU A 61 1.56 -14.60 5.95
C GLU A 61 1.28 -14.54 7.47
N ASP A 62 0.95 -13.35 8.00
CA ASP A 62 0.71 -13.11 9.41
C ASP A 62 -0.72 -13.50 9.81
N GLU A 63 -0.83 -14.62 10.52
CA GLU A 63 -2.13 -15.16 10.96
C GLU A 63 -2.84 -14.25 11.97
N GLU A 64 -2.10 -13.50 12.80
CA GLU A 64 -2.69 -12.57 13.77
C GLU A 64 -3.34 -11.38 13.06
N VAL A 65 -2.62 -10.78 12.11
CA VAL A 65 -3.12 -9.68 11.28
C VAL A 65 -4.32 -10.13 10.45
N TRP A 66 -4.26 -11.34 9.87
CA TRP A 66 -5.40 -11.90 9.13
C TRP A 66 -6.64 -12.10 10.02
N LYS A 67 -6.46 -12.67 11.22
CA LYS A 67 -7.56 -12.86 12.18
C LYS A 67 -8.16 -11.53 12.60
N LEU A 68 -7.32 -10.54 12.89
CA LEU A 68 -7.78 -9.21 13.25
C LEU A 68 -8.62 -8.61 12.11
N ALA A 69 -8.12 -8.58 10.89
CA ALA A 69 -8.85 -8.02 9.74
C ALA A 69 -10.21 -8.74 9.52
N ASN A 70 -10.24 -10.07 9.62
CA ASN A 70 -11.47 -10.86 9.48
C ASN A 70 -12.45 -10.71 10.63
N SER A 71 -12.00 -10.30 11.81
CA SER A 71 -12.90 -10.03 12.95
C SER A 71 -13.61 -8.68 12.80
N MET A 72 -13.03 -7.74 12.06
CA MET A 72 -13.64 -6.43 11.77
C MET A 72 -14.69 -6.53 10.67
N THR A 73 -14.40 -7.27 9.61
CA THR A 73 -15.33 -7.57 8.53
C THR A 73 -14.96 -8.91 7.89
N PRO A 74 -15.93 -9.76 7.52
CA PRO A 74 -15.62 -11.02 6.84
C PRO A 74 -14.89 -10.77 5.51
N PHE A 75 -13.90 -11.61 5.21
CA PHE A 75 -13.20 -11.57 3.93
C PHE A 75 -13.68 -12.71 3.01
N ARG A 76 -13.99 -12.36 1.77
CA ARG A 76 -14.19 -13.31 0.70
C ARG A 76 -12.81 -13.78 0.21
N PRO A 77 -12.53 -15.08 0.17
CA PRO A 77 -11.28 -15.59 -0.41
C PRO A 77 -11.13 -15.14 -1.88
N TYR A 78 -10.00 -14.54 -2.20
CA TYR A 78 -9.68 -14.12 -3.55
C TYR A 78 -8.17 -14.19 -3.75
N ARG A 79 -7.72 -15.01 -4.72
CA ARG A 79 -6.32 -15.05 -5.14
C ARG A 79 -6.10 -14.00 -6.24
N HIS A 80 -5.17 -13.10 -6.00
CA HIS A 80 -4.98 -11.93 -6.87
C HIS A 80 -4.38 -12.31 -8.22
N ARG A 81 -5.11 -11.96 -9.28
CA ARG A 81 -4.66 -12.11 -10.66
C ARG A 81 -4.46 -10.75 -11.29
N VAL A 82 -3.32 -10.60 -11.97
CA VAL A 82 -2.95 -9.40 -12.71
C VAL A 82 -2.61 -9.81 -14.14
N ASP A 83 -3.11 -9.07 -15.10
CA ASP A 83 -2.73 -9.17 -16.50
C ASP A 83 -1.79 -8.00 -16.88
N ILE A 84 -1.06 -8.17 -17.98
CA ILE A 84 -0.15 -7.14 -18.53
C ILE A 84 -0.27 -7.07 -20.03
N VAL A 85 -0.20 -5.87 -20.62
CA VAL A 85 -0.25 -5.68 -22.07
C VAL A 85 1.17 -5.53 -22.62
N ILE A 86 1.62 -6.52 -23.39
CA ILE A 86 2.93 -6.53 -24.04
C ILE A 86 2.72 -6.66 -25.55
N GLU A 87 3.24 -5.72 -26.33
CA GLU A 87 3.14 -5.70 -27.80
C GLU A 87 1.68 -5.91 -28.30
N GLY A 88 0.70 -5.29 -27.58
CA GLY A 88 -0.71 -5.39 -27.91
C GLY A 88 -1.40 -6.70 -27.50
N LYS A 89 -0.70 -7.62 -26.85
CA LYS A 89 -1.26 -8.88 -26.32
C LYS A 89 -1.47 -8.77 -24.81
N ILE A 90 -2.55 -9.35 -24.31
CA ILE A 90 -2.81 -9.50 -22.88
C ILE A 90 -2.15 -10.81 -22.43
N LEU A 91 -1.24 -10.71 -21.48
CA LEU A 91 -0.47 -11.81 -20.90
C LEU A 91 -0.62 -11.80 -19.38
N ASN A 92 -0.14 -12.83 -18.70
CA ASN A 92 -0.19 -12.88 -17.24
C ASN A 92 0.95 -12.07 -16.59
N TRP A 93 0.70 -11.59 -15.40
CA TRP A 93 1.68 -11.10 -14.44
C TRP A 93 1.46 -11.81 -13.09
N PRO A 94 2.45 -12.51 -12.52
CA PRO A 94 3.87 -12.60 -12.90
C PRO A 94 4.08 -13.22 -14.29
N ILE A 95 5.31 -13.11 -14.81
CA ILE A 95 5.66 -13.61 -16.14
C ILE A 95 5.60 -15.15 -16.12
N LEU A 96 4.72 -15.75 -16.92
CA LEU A 96 4.63 -17.20 -17.07
C LEU A 96 5.52 -17.68 -18.21
N VAL A 97 6.22 -18.79 -18.02
CA VAL A 97 7.04 -19.40 -19.08
C VAL A 97 6.19 -19.79 -20.29
N SER A 98 4.97 -20.29 -20.08
CA SER A 98 4.02 -20.60 -21.16
C SER A 98 3.62 -19.38 -22.01
N ASP A 99 3.57 -18.18 -21.43
CA ASP A 99 3.27 -16.96 -22.18
C ASP A 99 4.46 -16.54 -23.06
N ILE A 100 5.69 -16.88 -22.64
CA ILE A 100 6.90 -16.59 -23.41
C ILE A 100 6.97 -17.40 -24.69
N GLU A 101 6.55 -18.67 -24.65
CA GLU A 101 6.55 -19.57 -25.80
C GLU A 101 5.72 -19.03 -26.98
N ALA A 102 4.68 -18.23 -26.69
CA ALA A 102 3.82 -17.60 -27.68
C ALA A 102 4.30 -16.22 -28.17
N GLN A 103 5.47 -15.75 -27.74
CA GLN A 103 6.01 -14.43 -28.06
C GLN A 103 7.07 -14.45 -29.15
N SER A 104 7.36 -13.28 -29.72
CA SER A 104 8.53 -13.08 -30.56
C SER A 104 9.82 -13.28 -29.78
N ARG A 105 10.84 -13.86 -30.37
CA ARG A 105 12.13 -14.17 -29.75
C ARG A 105 12.04 -15.16 -28.56
N SER A 106 11.02 -16.02 -28.53
CA SER A 106 10.84 -16.99 -27.44
C SER A 106 12.09 -17.86 -27.18
N ASP A 107 12.74 -18.36 -28.23
CA ASP A 107 13.95 -19.19 -28.10
C ASP A 107 15.11 -18.45 -27.44
N GLU A 108 15.27 -17.15 -27.70
CA GLU A 108 16.30 -16.32 -27.07
C GLU A 108 15.96 -16.07 -25.62
N ILE A 109 14.71 -15.72 -25.31
CA ILE A 109 14.23 -15.46 -23.95
C ILE A 109 14.37 -16.71 -23.09
N LEU A 110 13.91 -17.86 -23.60
CA LEU A 110 14.00 -19.12 -22.85
C LEU A 110 15.46 -19.53 -22.57
N ARG A 111 16.38 -19.28 -23.50
CA ARG A 111 17.81 -19.50 -23.29
C ARG A 111 18.35 -18.57 -22.20
N GLU A 112 18.03 -17.27 -22.23
CA GLU A 112 18.44 -16.33 -21.17
C GLU A 112 17.92 -16.73 -19.80
N LEU A 113 16.69 -17.26 -19.73
CA LEU A 113 16.10 -17.76 -18.48
C LEU A 113 16.75 -19.04 -17.98
N GLU A 114 17.02 -20.02 -18.86
CA GLU A 114 17.70 -21.27 -18.48
C GLU A 114 19.13 -21.03 -17.97
N GLU A 115 19.85 -20.06 -18.53
CA GLU A 115 21.18 -19.65 -18.05
C GLU A 115 21.15 -19.06 -16.63
N ARG A 116 19.99 -18.53 -16.21
CA ARG A 116 19.75 -17.87 -14.91
C ARG A 116 18.98 -18.73 -13.93
N LYS A 117 18.51 -19.88 -14.37
CA LYS A 117 17.76 -20.82 -13.55
C LYS A 117 18.65 -21.40 -12.47
N GLY A 118 18.27 -21.19 -11.22
CA GLY A 118 19.05 -21.70 -10.07
C GLY A 118 20.05 -20.71 -9.49
N ILE A 119 20.15 -19.48 -10.02
CA ILE A 119 20.82 -18.39 -9.30
C ILE A 119 19.98 -18.13 -8.05
N ASP A 120 20.60 -18.27 -6.88
CA ASP A 120 19.89 -18.14 -5.60
C ASP A 120 19.35 -16.71 -5.40
N THR A 121 18.19 -16.64 -4.78
CA THR A 121 17.60 -15.35 -4.36
C THR A 121 18.49 -14.60 -3.36
N GLU A 122 19.33 -15.31 -2.59
CA GLU A 122 20.32 -14.69 -1.69
C GLU A 122 21.49 -14.07 -2.45
N GLU A 123 21.95 -14.69 -3.55
CA GLU A 123 22.97 -14.07 -4.42
C GLU A 123 22.42 -12.80 -5.08
N ARG A 124 21.17 -12.82 -5.52
CA ARG A 124 20.47 -11.63 -6.06
C ARG A 124 20.21 -10.55 -5.02
N ALA A 125 20.13 -10.90 -3.72
CA ALA A 125 19.98 -9.93 -2.64
C ALA A 125 21.19 -8.97 -2.53
N ASN A 126 22.32 -9.30 -3.18
CA ASN A 126 23.51 -8.46 -3.28
C ASN A 126 23.50 -7.54 -4.51
N ALA A 127 22.45 -7.55 -5.35
CA ALA A 127 22.34 -6.64 -6.47
C ALA A 127 22.41 -5.17 -5.99
N ALA A 128 23.17 -4.36 -6.70
CA ALA A 128 23.41 -2.98 -6.32
C ALA A 128 22.13 -2.13 -6.41
N ASP A 129 21.25 -2.50 -7.33
CA ASP A 129 19.99 -1.80 -7.59
C ASP A 129 18.92 -2.73 -8.21
N PHE A 130 17.74 -2.17 -8.43
CA PHE A 130 16.62 -2.92 -9.00
C PHE A 130 16.82 -3.35 -10.46
N GLU A 131 17.56 -2.60 -11.26
CA GLU A 131 17.87 -2.97 -12.65
C GLU A 131 18.76 -4.22 -12.69
N GLU A 132 19.84 -4.23 -11.91
CA GLU A 132 20.76 -5.37 -11.81
C GLU A 132 20.02 -6.62 -11.34
N TRP A 133 19.20 -6.48 -10.29
CA TRP A 133 18.38 -7.57 -9.77
C TRP A 133 17.46 -8.19 -10.85
N CYS A 134 16.79 -7.34 -11.65
CA CYS A 134 15.91 -7.81 -12.71
C CYS A 134 16.68 -8.46 -13.88
N LEU A 135 17.83 -7.91 -14.26
CA LEU A 135 18.67 -8.48 -15.32
C LEU A 135 19.21 -9.85 -14.93
N GLU A 136 19.58 -10.05 -13.67
CA GLU A 136 19.99 -11.35 -13.14
C GLU A 136 18.84 -12.35 -13.08
N LEU A 137 17.61 -11.90 -12.80
CA LEU A 137 16.45 -12.78 -12.74
C LEU A 137 16.01 -13.27 -14.12
N MET A 138 15.87 -12.34 -15.08
CA MET A 138 15.11 -12.61 -16.30
C MET A 138 15.83 -12.30 -17.61
N GLY A 139 17.02 -11.73 -17.55
CA GLY A 139 17.77 -11.30 -18.73
C GLY A 139 17.25 -10.01 -19.37
N PRO A 140 18.04 -9.44 -20.32
CA PRO A 140 17.78 -8.12 -20.90
C PRO A 140 16.50 -8.06 -21.73
N ILE A 141 16.09 -9.14 -22.41
CA ILE A 141 14.92 -9.07 -23.29
C ILE A 141 13.63 -8.87 -22.49
N LEU A 142 13.43 -9.66 -21.43
CA LEU A 142 12.24 -9.52 -20.55
C LEU A 142 12.31 -8.24 -19.75
N TYR A 143 13.48 -7.86 -19.25
CA TYR A 143 13.65 -6.60 -18.52
C TYR A 143 13.22 -5.39 -19.38
N GLU A 144 13.72 -5.27 -20.61
CA GLU A 144 13.38 -4.15 -21.50
C GLU A 144 11.89 -4.14 -21.90
N ARG A 145 11.22 -5.30 -21.97
CA ARG A 145 9.81 -5.39 -22.36
C ARG A 145 8.83 -5.18 -21.23
N TYR A 146 9.10 -5.78 -20.06
CA TYR A 146 8.13 -5.87 -18.96
C TYR A 146 8.43 -4.88 -17.86
N ILE A 147 9.69 -4.75 -17.46
CA ILE A 147 10.06 -4.08 -16.21
C ILE A 147 10.42 -2.62 -16.44
N LYS A 148 11.38 -2.36 -17.30
CA LYS A 148 11.93 -1.02 -17.47
C LYS A 148 10.87 0.03 -17.82
N PRO A 149 10.02 -0.14 -18.86
CA PRO A 149 9.04 0.88 -19.22
C PRO A 149 7.97 1.05 -18.11
N TYR A 150 7.56 -0.04 -17.46
CA TYR A 150 6.63 0.04 -16.33
C TYR A 150 7.24 0.81 -15.16
N THR A 151 8.47 0.47 -14.77
CA THR A 151 9.20 1.06 -13.65
C THR A 151 9.45 2.54 -13.87
N GLU A 152 9.97 2.92 -15.05
CA GLU A 152 10.23 4.32 -15.36
C GLU A 152 8.94 5.16 -15.37
N LYS A 153 7.83 4.60 -15.86
CA LYS A 153 6.52 5.24 -15.85
C LYS A 153 5.95 5.33 -14.43
N GLN A 154 6.00 4.24 -13.65
CA GLN A 154 5.49 4.20 -12.29
C GLN A 154 6.27 5.12 -11.34
N TRP A 155 7.60 5.06 -11.37
CA TRP A 155 8.46 5.76 -10.41
C TRP A 155 8.99 7.11 -10.93
N GLY A 156 8.94 7.35 -12.25
CA GLY A 156 9.44 8.57 -12.88
C GLY A 156 10.96 8.69 -12.85
N ARG A 157 11.66 7.55 -12.69
CA ARG A 157 13.12 7.44 -12.64
C ARG A 157 13.60 6.09 -13.16
N PRO A 158 14.85 5.97 -13.62
CA PRO A 158 15.43 4.70 -14.04
C PRO A 158 15.44 3.65 -12.94
N ALA A 159 15.29 2.38 -13.30
CA ALA A 159 15.30 1.26 -12.34
C ALA A 159 16.59 1.18 -11.51
N ARG A 160 17.74 1.57 -12.07
CA ARG A 160 19.04 1.63 -11.36
C ARG A 160 19.09 2.65 -10.21
N GLU A 161 18.11 3.54 -10.09
CA GLU A 161 17.99 4.49 -8.98
C GLU A 161 17.08 3.98 -7.86
N LEU A 162 16.54 2.77 -8.00
CA LEU A 162 15.62 2.15 -7.06
C LEU A 162 16.33 1.00 -6.31
N SER A 163 15.96 0.81 -5.06
CA SER A 163 16.43 -0.33 -4.26
C SER A 163 15.87 -1.64 -4.79
N ALA A 164 16.68 -2.71 -4.77
CA ALA A 164 16.23 -4.06 -5.08
C ALA A 164 15.37 -4.70 -3.97
N SER A 165 15.33 -4.13 -2.78
CA SER A 165 14.80 -4.77 -1.56
C SER A 165 13.34 -5.20 -1.63
N TRP A 166 12.50 -4.56 -2.45
CA TRP A 166 11.08 -4.91 -2.60
C TRP A 166 10.79 -5.85 -3.80
N ALA A 167 11.78 -6.06 -4.69
CA ALA A 167 11.61 -6.81 -5.93
C ALA A 167 11.18 -8.28 -5.75
N PRO A 168 11.75 -9.05 -4.80
CA PRO A 168 11.47 -10.49 -4.70
C PRO A 168 9.99 -10.86 -4.54
N ARG A 169 9.19 -10.03 -3.93
CA ARG A 169 7.76 -10.28 -3.72
C ARG A 169 6.90 -9.98 -4.95
N ARG A 170 7.34 -9.11 -5.86
CA ARG A 170 6.50 -8.54 -6.93
C ARG A 170 6.95 -8.89 -8.34
N VAL A 171 8.24 -9.14 -8.53
CA VAL A 171 8.83 -9.44 -9.84
C VAL A 171 9.29 -10.88 -9.87
N GLN A 172 8.60 -11.71 -10.64
CA GLN A 172 8.85 -13.15 -10.68
C GLN A 172 8.68 -13.68 -12.09
N VAL A 173 9.46 -14.73 -12.41
CA VAL A 173 9.24 -15.60 -13.59
C VAL A 173 8.76 -16.95 -13.07
N ARG A 174 7.58 -17.36 -13.49
CA ARG A 174 6.91 -18.58 -13.01
C ARG A 174 7.13 -19.75 -13.95
N TRP A 175 7.94 -20.68 -13.53
CA TRP A 175 8.18 -21.96 -14.21
C TRP A 175 7.04 -22.96 -14.01
N ASP A 176 6.31 -22.84 -12.92
CA ASP A 176 5.13 -23.64 -12.58
C ASP A 176 3.85 -23.15 -13.28
N ASN A 177 3.93 -21.99 -13.96
CA ASN A 177 2.81 -21.33 -14.62
C ASN A 177 1.63 -20.99 -13.68
N ASP A 178 1.87 -20.80 -12.38
CA ASP A 178 0.85 -20.27 -11.47
C ASP A 178 0.60 -18.78 -11.79
N PRO A 179 -0.64 -18.39 -12.23
CA PRO A 179 -0.93 -17.03 -12.67
C PRO A 179 -1.20 -16.04 -11.52
N TYR A 180 -1.17 -16.50 -10.29
CA TYR A 180 -1.48 -15.65 -9.14
C TYR A 180 -0.26 -14.89 -8.65
N LEU A 181 -0.48 -13.60 -8.33
CA LEU A 181 0.63 -12.70 -7.99
C LEU A 181 1.28 -13.04 -6.64
N PHE A 182 0.48 -13.25 -5.60
CA PHE A 182 0.99 -13.47 -4.25
C PHE A 182 0.97 -14.94 -3.86
N PRO A 183 2.05 -15.45 -3.23
CA PRO A 183 2.11 -16.78 -2.68
C PRO A 183 1.45 -16.91 -1.31
N ASP A 184 1.10 -15.78 -0.66
CA ASP A 184 0.64 -15.71 0.72
C ASP A 184 -0.57 -16.62 0.96
N PRO A 185 -0.61 -17.34 2.11
CA PRO A 185 -1.67 -18.28 2.41
C PRO A 185 -3.01 -17.60 2.69
N PHE A 186 -2.98 -16.37 3.19
CA PHE A 186 -4.16 -15.59 3.48
C PHE A 186 -4.31 -14.47 2.46
N GLN A 187 -5.36 -14.56 1.63
CA GLN A 187 -5.67 -13.55 0.63
C GLN A 187 -7.18 -13.38 0.50
N GLY A 188 -7.62 -12.16 0.37
CA GLY A 188 -9.04 -11.90 0.20
C GLY A 188 -9.38 -10.44 0.01
N TRP A 189 -10.68 -10.20 -0.10
CA TRP A 189 -11.27 -8.89 -0.22
C TRP A 189 -12.48 -8.78 0.71
N PRO A 190 -12.74 -7.64 1.39
CA PRO A 190 -13.87 -7.52 2.32
C PRO A 190 -15.20 -7.91 1.66
N ALA A 191 -15.95 -8.78 2.30
CA ALA A 191 -17.22 -9.31 1.77
C ALA A 191 -18.43 -8.42 2.09
N GLY A 192 -18.25 -7.43 2.94
CA GLY A 192 -19.30 -6.47 3.30
C GLY A 192 -19.70 -5.56 2.14
N PRO A 193 -20.86 -4.89 2.24
CA PRO A 193 -21.41 -4.10 1.15
C PRO A 193 -20.56 -2.87 0.78
N ASN A 194 -19.71 -2.37 1.70
CA ASN A 194 -18.89 -1.18 1.49
C ASN A 194 -17.40 -1.50 1.33
N GLY A 195 -17.04 -2.77 1.13
CA GLY A 195 -15.65 -3.18 0.88
C GLY A 195 -14.70 -2.82 2.04
N TYR A 196 -13.56 -2.21 1.74
CA TYR A 196 -12.58 -1.81 2.76
C TYR A 196 -13.10 -0.73 3.72
N THR A 197 -14.15 0.01 3.37
CA THR A 197 -14.80 0.92 4.33
C THR A 197 -15.38 0.16 5.50
N ASP A 198 -15.94 -1.05 5.29
CA ASP A 198 -16.42 -1.90 6.39
C ASP A 198 -15.29 -2.36 7.34
N LEU A 199 -14.06 -2.57 6.82
CA LEU A 199 -12.89 -2.86 7.65
C LEU A 199 -12.54 -1.64 8.53
N VAL A 200 -12.55 -0.45 7.96
CA VAL A 200 -12.27 0.79 8.70
C VAL A 200 -13.32 1.03 9.77
N ASP A 201 -14.60 0.90 9.41
CA ASP A 201 -15.72 1.08 10.34
C ASP A 201 -15.63 0.09 11.50
N GLY A 202 -15.31 -1.19 11.22
CA GLY A 202 -15.12 -2.19 12.25
C GLY A 202 -13.95 -1.89 13.21
N LEU A 203 -12.84 -1.34 12.70
CA LEU A 203 -11.70 -0.92 13.52
C LEU A 203 -12.02 0.29 14.42
N LEU A 204 -12.99 1.09 14.05
CA LEU A 204 -13.38 2.32 14.77
C LEU A 204 -14.63 2.13 15.65
N ASP A 205 -15.30 0.97 15.58
CA ASP A 205 -16.55 0.68 16.32
C ASP A 205 -16.26 0.30 17.78
N ASP A 206 -15.84 1.30 18.56
CA ASP A 206 -15.64 1.15 20.01
C ASP A 206 -15.91 2.50 20.71
N GLU A 207 -16.51 2.45 21.91
CA GLU A 207 -16.84 3.66 22.71
C GLU A 207 -15.60 4.45 23.18
N LEU A 208 -14.42 3.83 23.18
CA LEU A 208 -13.15 4.45 23.53
C LEU A 208 -12.46 5.09 22.33
N VAL A 209 -13.01 4.97 21.12
CA VAL A 209 -12.47 5.53 19.89
C VAL A 209 -13.29 6.75 19.45
N GLU A 210 -12.66 7.91 19.43
CA GLU A 210 -13.26 9.15 18.96
C GLU A 210 -12.55 9.62 17.68
N VAL A 211 -13.29 9.81 16.59
CA VAL A 211 -12.74 10.31 15.31
C VAL A 211 -13.26 11.71 15.03
N ARG A 212 -12.36 12.64 14.76
CA ARG A 212 -12.66 14.01 14.34
C ARG A 212 -12.08 14.22 12.93
N THR A 213 -12.96 14.36 11.97
CA THR A 213 -12.61 14.59 10.55
C THR A 213 -12.58 16.07 10.20
N GLY A 214 -11.99 16.43 9.05
CA GLY A 214 -11.81 17.82 8.62
C GLY A 214 -10.81 18.62 9.49
N VAL A 215 -9.95 17.94 10.24
CA VAL A 215 -8.99 18.55 11.17
C VAL A 215 -7.56 18.38 10.64
N ASP A 216 -6.99 19.43 10.09
CA ASP A 216 -5.59 19.44 9.65
C ASP A 216 -4.67 19.85 10.81
N VAL A 217 -3.80 18.93 11.23
CA VAL A 217 -2.92 19.11 12.39
C VAL A 217 -1.49 19.31 11.92
N THR A 218 -0.86 20.34 12.47
CA THR A 218 0.56 20.67 12.25
C THR A 218 1.33 20.63 13.56
N LEU A 219 2.65 20.71 13.49
CA LEU A 219 3.50 20.83 14.67
C LEU A 219 3.08 22.02 15.58
N GLU A 220 2.64 23.12 14.97
CA GLU A 220 2.22 24.31 15.72
C GLU A 220 0.92 24.11 16.49
N SER A 221 0.03 23.27 16.01
CA SER A 221 -1.30 23.04 16.60
C SER A 221 -1.40 21.77 17.46
N VAL A 222 -0.49 20.81 17.32
CA VAL A 222 -0.59 19.50 17.95
C VAL A 222 -0.69 19.55 19.47
N GLU A 223 0.07 20.43 20.12
CA GLU A 223 0.07 20.56 21.58
C GLU A 223 -1.28 21.09 22.11
N GLY A 224 -1.91 21.99 21.37
CA GLY A 224 -3.26 22.46 21.70
C GLY A 224 -4.30 21.34 21.61
N HIS A 225 -4.18 20.49 20.60
CA HIS A 225 -5.05 19.32 20.47
C HIS A 225 -4.80 18.29 21.58
N ALA A 226 -3.53 17.98 21.86
CA ALA A 226 -3.14 17.04 22.92
C ALA A 226 -3.65 17.50 24.29
N SER A 227 -3.46 18.77 24.62
CA SER A 227 -3.95 19.36 25.87
C SER A 227 -5.48 19.34 25.97
N SER A 228 -6.19 19.53 24.86
CA SER A 228 -7.67 19.54 24.85
C SER A 228 -8.31 18.20 25.19
N VAL A 229 -7.56 17.11 25.09
CA VAL A 229 -8.02 15.73 25.37
C VAL A 229 -7.22 15.06 26.47
N ASP A 230 -6.29 15.78 27.11
CA ASP A 230 -5.37 15.27 28.13
C ASP A 230 -4.57 14.04 27.65
N ALA A 231 -4.01 14.14 26.43
CA ALA A 231 -3.28 13.04 25.81
C ALA A 231 -1.92 12.80 26.45
N GLN A 232 -1.65 11.56 26.88
CA GLN A 232 -0.38 11.14 27.44
C GLN A 232 0.61 10.71 26.36
N ALA A 233 0.11 10.27 25.17
CA ALA A 233 0.94 9.91 24.02
C ALA A 233 0.36 10.49 22.73
N ILE A 234 1.24 10.76 21.77
CA ILE A 234 0.91 11.27 20.43
C ILE A 234 1.51 10.34 19.40
N VAL A 235 0.68 9.81 18.51
CA VAL A 235 1.12 8.95 17.41
C VAL A 235 0.92 9.66 16.09
N LEU A 236 1.99 9.83 15.33
CA LEU A 236 1.96 10.42 14.01
C LEU A 236 1.92 9.32 12.95
N THR A 237 0.90 9.31 12.11
CA THR A 237 0.77 8.41 10.95
C THR A 237 0.75 9.17 9.62
N CYS A 238 0.95 10.49 9.67
CA CYS A 238 0.94 11.42 8.55
C CYS A 238 2.34 11.69 7.99
N PRO A 239 2.48 12.35 6.81
CA PRO A 239 3.78 12.75 6.27
C PRO A 239 4.47 13.79 7.16
N LEU A 240 5.65 13.44 7.69
CA LEU A 240 6.34 14.25 8.70
C LEU A 240 6.88 15.58 8.16
N ASP A 241 7.28 15.62 6.89
CA ASP A 241 7.70 16.86 6.23
C ASP A 241 6.58 17.89 6.16
N VAL A 242 5.34 17.46 5.88
CA VAL A 242 4.16 18.34 5.88
C VAL A 242 3.81 18.77 7.29
N PHE A 243 3.73 17.81 8.20
CA PHE A 243 3.41 18.08 9.60
C PHE A 243 4.35 19.09 10.26
N ALA A 244 5.65 19.04 9.92
CA ALA A 244 6.68 19.95 10.40
C ALA A 244 6.88 21.22 9.53
N GLY A 245 5.95 21.51 8.61
CA GLY A 245 6.00 22.71 7.76
C GLY A 245 7.16 22.77 6.77
N GLY A 246 7.73 21.63 6.37
CA GLY A 246 8.81 21.55 5.38
C GLY A 246 10.17 22.02 5.88
N ARG A 247 10.40 22.06 7.18
CA ARG A 247 11.54 22.70 7.86
C ARG A 247 12.92 22.24 7.35
N PHE A 248 13.08 20.98 6.96
CA PHE A 248 14.34 20.40 6.48
C PHE A 248 14.33 20.08 4.98
N GLY A 249 13.27 20.47 4.27
CA GLY A 249 13.03 20.15 2.88
C GLY A 249 11.92 19.12 2.68
N ALA A 250 11.48 18.93 1.45
CA ALA A 250 10.40 18.01 1.12
C ALA A 250 10.94 16.59 0.95
N LEU A 251 10.21 15.62 1.49
CA LEU A 251 10.37 14.21 1.16
C LEU A 251 9.80 13.94 -0.24
N GLU A 252 10.48 13.11 -1.02
CA GLU A 252 10.05 12.77 -2.37
C GLU A 252 8.99 11.65 -2.34
N TRP A 253 7.91 11.85 -3.08
CA TRP A 253 6.80 10.90 -3.17
C TRP A 253 6.42 10.64 -4.60
N ARG A 254 5.98 9.43 -4.86
CA ARG A 254 5.26 9.12 -6.09
C ARG A 254 3.78 9.06 -5.82
N GLY A 255 3.04 9.96 -6.46
CA GLY A 255 1.60 10.02 -6.37
C GLY A 255 0.92 9.40 -7.58
N ILE A 256 -0.33 8.98 -7.37
CA ILE A 256 -1.22 8.52 -8.42
C ILE A 256 -2.54 9.33 -8.40
N ILE A 257 -3.17 9.41 -9.55
CA ILE A 257 -4.56 9.84 -9.71
C ILE A 257 -5.33 8.69 -10.34
N VAL A 258 -6.43 8.32 -9.75
CA VAL A 258 -7.38 7.38 -10.32
C VAL A 258 -8.55 8.16 -10.94
N ARG A 259 -8.89 7.82 -12.18
CA ARG A 259 -10.10 8.29 -12.85
C ARG A 259 -11.02 7.12 -13.04
N SER A 260 -12.08 7.07 -12.25
CA SER A 260 -13.08 6.01 -12.28
C SER A 260 -14.26 6.40 -13.14
N PHE A 261 -14.82 5.43 -13.84
CA PHE A 261 -16.04 5.62 -14.62
C PHE A 261 -16.88 4.32 -14.66
N HIS A 262 -18.19 4.49 -14.63
CA HIS A 262 -19.14 3.39 -14.73
C HIS A 262 -19.30 2.95 -16.19
N VAL A 263 -19.25 1.65 -16.43
CA VAL A 263 -19.54 1.01 -17.74
C VAL A 263 -20.83 0.21 -17.59
N PRO A 264 -21.96 0.70 -18.13
CA PRO A 264 -23.24 0.02 -18.00
C PRO A 264 -23.33 -1.22 -18.90
N HIS A 265 -24.23 -2.14 -18.57
CA HIS A 265 -24.63 -3.29 -19.39
C HIS A 265 -23.53 -4.30 -19.71
N VAL A 266 -22.43 -4.32 -18.96
CA VAL A 266 -21.38 -5.34 -19.05
C VAL A 266 -21.16 -5.96 -17.67
N GLU A 267 -20.89 -7.24 -17.63
CA GLU A 267 -20.57 -7.92 -16.36
C GLU A 267 -19.17 -7.54 -15.88
N TYR A 268 -18.18 -7.58 -16.77
CA TYR A 268 -16.80 -7.16 -16.54
C TYR A 268 -16.27 -6.40 -17.74
N GLY A 269 -15.43 -5.40 -17.49
CA GLY A 269 -14.79 -4.58 -18.51
C GLY A 269 -13.42 -5.13 -18.95
N GLN A 270 -12.82 -5.99 -18.13
CA GLN A 270 -11.51 -6.61 -18.40
C GLN A 270 -11.42 -8.03 -17.85
N GLY A 271 -10.32 -8.75 -18.16
CA GLY A 271 -10.17 -10.18 -17.83
C GLY A 271 -9.67 -10.46 -16.40
N ALA A 272 -9.07 -9.49 -15.75
CA ALA A 272 -8.52 -9.60 -14.40
C ALA A 272 -8.80 -8.35 -13.59
N MET A 273 -8.64 -8.41 -12.27
CA MET A 273 -8.84 -7.24 -11.40
C MET A 273 -7.93 -6.07 -11.78
N VAL A 274 -6.71 -6.36 -12.19
CA VAL A 274 -5.73 -5.37 -12.62
C VAL A 274 -5.15 -5.76 -13.96
N VAL A 275 -5.05 -4.79 -14.88
CA VAL A 275 -4.32 -4.92 -16.14
C VAL A 275 -3.27 -3.81 -16.21
N ASN A 276 -2.00 -4.20 -16.27
CA ASN A 276 -0.87 -3.29 -16.37
C ASN A 276 -0.56 -2.92 -17.82
N TYR A 277 -0.19 -1.66 -18.05
CA TYR A 277 0.15 -1.10 -19.36
C TYR A 277 1.55 -0.49 -19.32
N PRO A 278 2.62 -1.27 -19.45
CA PRO A 278 4.00 -0.79 -19.33
C PRO A 278 4.39 0.19 -20.43
N GLY A 279 3.91 -0.01 -21.66
CA GLY A 279 4.30 0.79 -22.82
C GLY A 279 4.05 2.30 -22.68
N PHE A 280 4.97 3.12 -23.17
CA PHE A 280 4.86 4.59 -23.13
C PHE A 280 3.79 5.16 -24.08
N GLU A 281 3.29 4.35 -25.02
CA GLU A 281 2.12 4.68 -25.84
C GLU A 281 0.83 4.85 -25.04
N TYR A 282 0.77 4.27 -23.83
CA TYR A 282 -0.34 4.46 -22.90
C TYR A 282 0.00 5.55 -21.87
N PRO A 283 -0.84 6.61 -21.74
CA PRO A 283 -0.57 7.70 -20.78
C PRO A 283 -0.86 7.35 -19.33
N PHE A 284 -1.32 6.13 -19.06
CA PHE A 284 -1.65 5.58 -17.75
C PHE A 284 -0.81 4.32 -17.47
N ILE A 285 -0.80 3.87 -16.20
CA ILE A 285 0.03 2.73 -15.78
C ILE A 285 -0.76 1.43 -15.70
N ARG A 286 -2.02 1.49 -15.26
CA ARG A 286 -2.90 0.32 -15.13
C ARG A 286 -4.37 0.72 -15.16
N ILE A 287 -5.21 -0.30 -15.39
CA ILE A 287 -6.65 -0.22 -15.18
C ILE A 287 -7.02 -1.26 -14.13
N HIS A 288 -7.88 -0.90 -13.18
CA HIS A 288 -8.37 -1.83 -12.17
C HIS A 288 -9.90 -1.91 -12.15
N GLU A 289 -10.42 -3.05 -11.70
CA GLU A 289 -11.84 -3.39 -11.63
C GLU A 289 -12.10 -4.21 -10.35
N ALA A 290 -12.49 -3.53 -9.26
CA ALA A 290 -12.69 -4.14 -7.96
C ALA A 290 -13.74 -5.25 -7.94
N LYS A 291 -14.66 -5.27 -8.90
CA LYS A 291 -15.75 -6.24 -9.02
C LYS A 291 -15.24 -7.70 -9.11
N HIS A 292 -14.06 -7.95 -9.67
CA HIS A 292 -13.43 -9.27 -9.68
C HIS A 292 -13.19 -9.80 -8.26
N ALA A 293 -12.68 -8.95 -7.37
CA ALA A 293 -12.36 -9.35 -5.99
C ALA A 293 -13.60 -9.27 -5.08
N SER A 294 -14.40 -8.23 -5.16
CA SER A 294 -15.63 -8.09 -4.36
C SER A 294 -16.66 -9.15 -4.68
N GLY A 295 -16.67 -9.64 -5.93
CA GLY A 295 -17.67 -10.59 -6.41
C GLY A 295 -19.09 -10.05 -6.41
N GLN A 296 -19.26 -8.74 -6.37
CA GLN A 296 -20.57 -8.08 -6.36
C GLN A 296 -21.40 -8.49 -7.59
N LYS A 297 -22.65 -8.81 -7.36
CA LYS A 297 -23.62 -9.14 -8.41
C LYS A 297 -24.50 -7.94 -8.69
N CYS A 298 -24.13 -7.17 -9.71
CA CYS A 298 -24.84 -5.99 -10.17
C CYS A 298 -24.67 -5.81 -11.67
N GLU A 299 -25.57 -5.05 -12.27
CA GLU A 299 -25.44 -4.63 -13.66
C GLU A 299 -24.35 -3.57 -13.81
N GLY A 300 -23.58 -3.65 -14.88
CA GLY A 300 -22.46 -2.74 -15.10
C GLY A 300 -21.23 -3.02 -14.24
N THR A 301 -20.20 -2.26 -14.47
CA THR A 301 -18.93 -2.30 -13.71
C THR A 301 -18.33 -0.91 -13.60
N VAL A 302 -17.34 -0.75 -12.70
CA VAL A 302 -16.54 0.48 -12.61
C VAL A 302 -15.08 0.14 -12.92
N LEU A 303 -14.51 0.87 -13.87
CA LEU A 303 -13.10 0.81 -14.21
C LEU A 303 -12.39 2.04 -13.61
N GLY A 304 -11.27 1.82 -12.95
CA GLY A 304 -10.38 2.87 -12.47
C GLY A 304 -9.10 2.91 -13.28
N ILE A 305 -8.83 4.02 -13.96
CA ILE A 305 -7.58 4.24 -14.71
C ILE A 305 -6.60 4.99 -13.82
N GLU A 306 -5.44 4.39 -13.58
CA GLU A 306 -4.38 4.97 -12.75
C GLU A 306 -3.35 5.72 -13.59
N PHE A 307 -3.19 7.01 -13.27
CA PHE A 307 -2.13 7.87 -13.82
C PHE A 307 -1.10 8.15 -12.73
N THR A 308 0.16 8.15 -13.10
CA THR A 308 1.27 8.49 -12.21
C THR A 308 1.58 9.99 -12.27
N ASN A 309 2.48 10.45 -11.37
CA ASN A 309 2.94 11.83 -11.36
C ASN A 309 1.94 12.86 -10.77
N ALA A 310 1.08 12.43 -9.87
CA ALA A 310 0.20 13.32 -9.12
C ALA A 310 0.92 13.96 -7.92
N PRO A 311 0.45 15.11 -7.43
CA PRO A 311 1.00 15.75 -6.23
C PRO A 311 0.61 15.07 -4.91
N SER A 312 0.07 13.85 -4.97
CA SER A 312 -0.35 13.05 -3.81
C SER A 312 0.81 12.20 -3.26
N ARG A 313 0.72 11.81 -1.99
CA ARG A 313 1.74 11.01 -1.30
C ARG A 313 1.26 9.56 -1.15
N TYR A 314 1.53 8.73 -2.17
CA TYR A 314 1.18 7.31 -2.15
C TYR A 314 2.37 6.42 -1.82
N TYR A 315 3.47 6.60 -2.55
CA TYR A 315 4.65 5.75 -2.44
C TYR A 315 5.86 6.59 -2.07
N PRO A 316 6.54 6.30 -0.96
CA PRO A 316 7.80 6.94 -0.62
C PRO A 316 8.87 6.54 -1.64
N ILE A 317 9.72 7.47 -2.02
CA ILE A 317 10.88 7.20 -2.86
C ILE A 317 12.07 6.98 -1.93
N GLU A 318 12.31 5.73 -1.56
CA GLU A 318 13.23 5.32 -0.51
C GLU A 318 14.71 5.37 -0.96
N THR A 319 15.20 6.58 -1.24
CA THR A 319 16.63 6.82 -1.39
C THR A 319 17.30 6.94 -0.02
N GLU A 320 18.62 6.75 0.05
CA GLU A 320 19.39 6.98 1.28
C GLU A 320 19.19 8.41 1.81
N HIS A 321 19.19 9.41 0.92
CA HIS A 321 18.92 10.80 1.27
C HIS A 321 17.56 10.98 1.93
N ASN A 322 16.50 10.46 1.34
CA ASN A 322 15.14 10.61 1.85
C ASN A 322 14.92 9.87 3.17
N ARG A 323 15.54 8.70 3.35
CA ARG A 323 15.52 7.97 4.63
C ARG A 323 16.22 8.76 5.73
N ALA A 324 17.41 9.31 5.45
CA ALA A 324 18.12 10.17 6.40
C ALA A 324 17.34 11.44 6.73
N LEU A 325 16.67 12.04 5.74
CA LEU A 325 15.81 13.20 5.94
C LEU A 325 14.59 12.87 6.81
N ASN A 326 13.95 11.71 6.60
CA ASN A 326 12.83 11.28 7.45
C ASN A 326 13.29 11.03 8.90
N THR A 327 14.45 10.41 9.11
CA THR A 327 15.05 10.26 10.45
C THR A 327 15.31 11.62 11.11
N THR A 328 15.74 12.61 10.34
CA THR A 328 15.93 13.99 10.85
C THR A 328 14.60 14.59 11.32
N TYR A 329 13.51 14.39 10.56
CA TYR A 329 12.18 14.82 10.97
C TYR A 329 11.70 14.10 12.24
N GLN A 330 11.88 12.78 12.33
CA GLN A 330 11.49 12.02 13.52
C GLN A 330 12.20 12.51 14.77
N ASN A 331 13.53 12.68 14.72
CA ASN A 331 14.32 13.16 15.86
C ASN A 331 13.91 14.58 16.26
N PHE A 332 13.72 15.47 15.29
CA PHE A 332 13.24 16.82 15.53
C PHE A 332 11.86 16.84 16.20
N LEU A 333 10.90 16.07 15.69
CA LEU A 333 9.55 16.03 16.23
C LEU A 333 9.51 15.45 17.66
N ARG A 334 10.34 14.44 17.95
CA ARG A 334 10.51 13.95 19.33
C ARG A 334 11.02 15.06 20.26
N SER A 335 12.01 15.85 19.81
CA SER A 335 12.56 16.94 20.64
C SER A 335 11.57 18.08 20.89
N GLU A 336 10.68 18.36 19.93
CA GLU A 336 9.70 19.46 20.04
C GLU A 336 8.43 19.07 20.83
N ILE A 337 7.95 17.83 20.62
CA ILE A 337 6.69 17.35 21.22
C ILE A 337 6.94 16.65 22.57
N GLY A 338 8.05 15.92 22.68
CA GLY A 338 8.45 15.13 23.86
C GLY A 338 8.88 13.72 23.47
N GLU A 339 10.09 13.35 23.85
CA GLU A 339 10.76 12.13 23.38
C GLU A 339 10.01 10.86 23.79
N GLU A 340 9.54 10.79 25.04
CA GLU A 340 8.88 9.61 25.61
C GLU A 340 7.41 9.47 25.25
N ARG A 341 6.79 10.49 24.64
CA ARG A 341 5.37 10.48 24.29
C ARG A 341 5.08 10.56 22.79
N THR A 342 6.11 10.61 21.92
CA THR A 342 5.96 10.78 20.48
C THR A 342 6.34 9.52 19.73
N PHE A 343 5.37 8.96 19.00
CA PHE A 343 5.49 7.70 18.27
C PHE A 343 5.19 7.91 16.78
N PHE A 344 5.77 7.05 15.93
CA PHE A 344 5.58 7.08 14.49
C PHE A 344 5.17 5.70 14.00
N ALA A 345 4.13 5.63 13.19
CA ALA A 345 3.66 4.37 12.63
C ALA A 345 3.13 4.53 11.19
N GLY A 346 3.25 3.47 10.41
CA GLY A 346 2.70 3.37 9.07
C GLY A 346 3.56 3.97 7.97
N ARG A 347 3.10 3.77 6.74
CA ARG A 347 3.81 4.09 5.50
C ARG A 347 4.30 5.54 5.44
N LEU A 348 3.47 6.48 5.83
CA LEU A 348 3.76 7.91 5.63
C LEU A 348 4.73 8.45 6.67
N ALA A 349 4.55 8.12 7.95
CA ALA A 349 5.40 8.61 9.03
C ALA A 349 6.76 7.91 9.10
N ASN A 350 6.78 6.59 8.83
CA ASN A 350 8.03 5.82 8.77
C ASN A 350 8.75 5.93 7.42
N TYR A 351 8.09 6.54 6.42
CA TYR A 351 8.63 6.72 5.08
C TYR A 351 9.15 5.42 4.47
N VAL A 352 8.30 4.39 4.49
CA VAL A 352 8.61 3.03 4.01
C VAL A 352 7.50 2.52 3.10
N TYR A 353 7.89 1.78 2.04
CA TYR A 353 6.94 1.14 1.14
C TYR A 353 6.49 -0.20 1.74
N ILE A 354 5.29 -0.21 2.29
CA ILE A 354 4.67 -1.37 2.95
C ILE A 354 3.24 -1.58 2.45
N ASP A 355 2.76 -2.81 2.51
CA ASP A 355 1.41 -3.18 2.15
C ASP A 355 0.44 -3.04 3.34
N MET A 356 -0.83 -3.39 3.18
CA MET A 356 -1.85 -3.17 4.20
C MET A 356 -1.62 -4.00 5.46
N ASP A 357 -1.17 -5.23 5.30
CA ASP A 357 -0.85 -6.12 6.41
C ASP A 357 0.32 -5.60 7.24
N ASP A 358 1.39 -5.16 6.58
CA ASP A 358 2.52 -4.50 7.25
C ASP A 358 2.08 -3.21 7.98
N CYS A 359 1.14 -2.43 7.39
CA CYS A 359 0.57 -1.26 8.05
C CYS A 359 -0.16 -1.63 9.34
N MET A 360 -0.93 -2.73 9.32
CA MET A 360 -1.61 -3.23 10.51
C MET A 360 -0.60 -3.79 11.52
N ARG A 361 0.42 -4.55 11.08
CA ARG A 361 1.49 -5.07 11.94
C ARG A 361 2.24 -3.92 12.64
N GLN A 362 2.69 -2.91 11.90
CA GLN A 362 3.34 -1.74 12.50
C GLN A 362 2.46 -0.99 13.50
N ALA A 363 1.15 -0.96 13.26
CA ALA A 363 0.22 -0.36 14.21
C ALA A 363 0.13 -1.17 15.52
N LEU A 364 0.10 -2.51 15.42
CA LEU A 364 0.10 -3.39 16.59
C LEU A 364 1.42 -3.28 17.37
N ASP A 365 2.55 -3.25 16.68
CA ASP A 365 3.86 -3.13 17.31
C ASP A 365 4.01 -1.75 17.99
N ALA A 366 3.62 -0.66 17.32
CA ALA A 366 3.64 0.67 17.92
C ALA A 366 2.69 0.80 19.11
N ALA A 367 1.60 0.03 19.12
CA ALA A 367 0.67 0.01 20.26
C ALA A 367 1.34 -0.52 21.52
N GLU A 368 2.25 -1.48 21.43
CA GLU A 368 2.97 -2.00 22.61
C GLU A 368 3.85 -0.90 23.22
N ASP A 369 4.60 -0.14 22.39
CA ASP A 369 5.43 0.96 22.86
C ASP A 369 4.58 2.08 23.50
N VAL A 370 3.42 2.37 22.91
CA VAL A 370 2.48 3.37 23.45
C VAL A 370 1.89 2.92 24.78
N LEU A 371 1.53 1.62 24.94
CA LEU A 371 1.01 1.06 26.18
C LEU A 371 2.04 1.11 27.31
N GLU A 372 3.31 0.88 27.02
CA GLU A 372 4.40 1.06 27.97
C GLU A 372 4.50 2.53 28.40
N ALA A 373 4.51 3.46 27.46
CA ALA A 373 4.62 4.91 27.73
C ALA A 373 3.44 5.46 28.57
N VAL A 374 2.23 4.90 28.41
CA VAL A 374 1.07 5.32 29.24
C VAL A 374 0.94 4.50 30.53
N GLY A 375 1.92 3.64 30.86
CA GLY A 375 2.02 2.94 32.13
C GLY A 375 1.10 1.73 32.29
N LEU A 376 0.67 1.13 31.20
CA LEU A 376 -0.18 -0.08 31.19
C LEU A 376 0.59 -1.38 30.94
N ARG A 377 1.85 -1.28 30.57
CA ARG A 377 2.82 -2.38 30.45
C ARG A 377 4.15 -1.98 31.08
N ALA A 378 4.94 -3.01 31.50
CA ALA A 378 6.27 -2.84 32.11
C ALA A 378 7.36 -3.32 31.15
#